data_7944923d4fad4affab590c28c484e163
#
_entry.id   7944923d4fad4affab590c28c484e163
#
_cell.length_a   1.000
_cell.length_b   1.000
_cell.length_c   1.000
_cell.angle_alpha   90.00
_cell.angle_beta   90.00
_cell.angle_gamma   90.00
#
_symmetry.space_group_name_H-M   'P 1'
#
loop_
_entity.id
_entity.type
_entity.pdbx_description
1 polymer ?
#
loop_
_entity_poly.entity_id
_entity_poly.type
_entity_poly.pdbx_seq_one_letter_code
_entity_poly.pdbx_strand_id
1 'polypeptide(L)'
;YEVEQGKADAMIAHWSQKLVDGFQSGKGMSRGQMRALFDQICADFASIPIQGEPKIRVGVVGEIYVKFAPLGNNNLEQFLLSEGVEPVVPGLTDFIIFKIYNRVADVDLYGGKWIKKAACRAFMSYIQSCQKDMIQALERSGRFRAPGTFDDLHKLIHGYLGDGNKMGEGWLLTAEMLELIHTGTGNIVCTQPFGCLPNHIAVSYTHLTL
;
A
#
# COMPACT_ATOMS: atom_id res chain seq x y z
N TYR A 1 -16.95 2.07 -12.41
CA TYR A 1 -17.08 3.51 -12.77
C TYR A 1 -16.74 3.81 -14.23
N GLU A 2 -15.93 3.00 -14.93
CA GLU A 2 -15.56 3.25 -16.32
C GLU A 2 -16.80 3.21 -17.24
N VAL A 3 -16.85 4.14 -18.19
CA VAL A 3 -17.95 4.22 -19.16
C VAL A 3 -17.87 3.08 -20.18
N GLU A 4 -16.63 2.77 -20.61
CA GLU A 4 -16.33 1.67 -21.52
C GLU A 4 -15.67 0.54 -20.72
N GLN A 5 -16.42 -0.53 -20.52
CA GLN A 5 -16.00 -1.66 -19.69
C GLN A 5 -14.71 -2.31 -20.21
N GLY A 6 -13.78 -2.58 -19.29
CA GLY A 6 -12.47 -3.21 -19.60
C GLY A 6 -11.38 -2.21 -19.99
N LYS A 7 -11.66 -0.92 -20.02
CA LYS A 7 -10.66 0.09 -20.39
C LYS A 7 -9.55 0.23 -19.35
N ALA A 8 -9.91 0.12 -18.07
CA ALA A 8 -8.95 0.11 -16.97
C ALA A 8 -8.03 -1.12 -17.03
N ASP A 9 -8.60 -2.31 -17.28
CA ASP A 9 -7.83 -3.55 -17.42
C ASP A 9 -6.86 -3.49 -18.61
N ALA A 10 -7.33 -2.96 -19.75
CA ALA A 10 -6.46 -2.75 -20.92
C ALA A 10 -5.32 -1.79 -20.62
N MET A 11 -5.57 -0.73 -19.82
CA MET A 11 -4.54 0.23 -19.40
C MET A 11 -3.53 -0.42 -18.44
N ILE A 12 -3.99 -1.27 -17.51
CA ILE A 12 -3.11 -2.06 -16.64
C ILE A 12 -2.19 -2.96 -17.47
N ALA A 13 -2.75 -3.69 -18.43
CA ALA A 13 -1.98 -4.58 -19.31
C ALA A 13 -0.94 -3.79 -20.14
N HIS A 14 -1.34 -2.64 -20.71
CA HIS A 14 -0.45 -1.77 -21.45
C HIS A 14 0.75 -1.29 -20.62
N TRP A 15 0.47 -0.74 -19.44
CA TRP A 15 1.52 -0.23 -18.56
C TRP A 15 2.40 -1.32 -17.97
N SER A 16 1.84 -2.48 -17.63
CA SER A 16 2.60 -3.64 -17.17
C SER A 16 3.62 -4.07 -18.23
N GLN A 17 3.20 -4.21 -19.49
CA GLN A 17 4.11 -4.58 -20.57
C GLN A 17 5.17 -3.50 -20.80
N LYS A 18 4.77 -2.23 -20.85
CA LYS A 18 5.68 -1.09 -21.05
C LYS A 18 6.77 -0.99 -19.96
N LEU A 19 6.40 -1.27 -18.71
CA LEU A 19 7.35 -1.28 -17.60
C LEU A 19 8.32 -2.46 -17.70
N VAL A 20 7.82 -3.65 -18.01
CA VAL A 20 8.66 -4.86 -18.23
C VAL A 20 9.69 -4.60 -19.34
N ASP A 21 9.25 -4.11 -20.50
CA ASP A 21 10.13 -3.80 -21.63
C ASP A 21 11.15 -2.70 -21.28
N GLY A 22 10.71 -1.69 -20.52
CA GLY A 22 11.56 -0.62 -20.00
C GLY A 22 12.68 -1.16 -19.10
N PHE A 23 12.33 -2.00 -18.14
CA PHE A 23 13.31 -2.61 -17.21
C PHE A 23 14.28 -3.55 -17.93
N GLN A 24 13.79 -4.38 -18.85
CA GLN A 24 14.63 -5.25 -19.66
C GLN A 24 15.65 -4.48 -20.51
N SER A 25 15.28 -3.30 -21.01
CA SER A 25 16.17 -2.43 -21.78
C SER A 25 17.00 -1.46 -20.93
N GLY A 26 16.93 -1.56 -19.59
CA GLY A 26 17.62 -0.66 -18.65
C GLY A 26 17.09 0.79 -18.65
N LYS A 27 15.90 1.02 -19.19
CA LYS A 27 15.24 2.33 -19.19
C LYS A 27 14.36 2.50 -17.93
N GLY A 28 14.11 3.75 -17.56
CA GLY A 28 13.22 4.07 -16.43
C GLY A 28 13.88 3.95 -15.05
N MET A 29 15.19 3.72 -15.00
CA MET A 29 15.90 3.47 -13.73
C MET A 29 16.39 4.74 -13.03
N SER A 30 16.49 5.87 -13.72
CA SER A 30 16.83 7.13 -13.06
C SER A 30 15.61 7.72 -12.35
N ARG A 31 15.84 8.46 -11.24
CA ARG A 31 14.76 9.07 -10.48
C ARG A 31 13.90 10.03 -11.31
N GLY A 32 14.52 10.79 -12.23
CA GLY A 32 13.78 11.66 -13.13
C GLY A 32 12.86 10.89 -14.09
N GLN A 33 13.35 9.77 -14.62
CA GLN A 33 12.54 8.88 -15.46
C GLN A 33 11.39 8.25 -14.67
N MET A 34 11.62 7.81 -13.44
CA MET A 34 10.55 7.27 -12.57
C MET A 34 9.45 8.31 -12.30
N ARG A 35 9.82 9.56 -11.98
CA ARG A 35 8.83 10.64 -11.81
C ARG A 35 7.99 10.85 -13.05
N ALA A 36 8.63 10.94 -14.21
CA ALA A 36 7.93 11.10 -15.49
C ALA A 36 6.99 9.91 -15.78
N LEU A 37 7.40 8.69 -15.42
CA LEU A 37 6.56 7.49 -15.54
C LEU A 37 5.35 7.56 -14.62
N PHE A 38 5.52 7.96 -13.36
CA PHE A 38 4.39 8.12 -12.42
C PHE A 38 3.39 9.16 -12.91
N ASP A 39 3.87 10.32 -13.38
CA ASP A 39 3.01 11.36 -13.93
C ASP A 39 2.24 10.86 -15.15
N GLN A 40 2.90 10.13 -16.06
CA GLN A 40 2.27 9.59 -17.26
C GLN A 40 1.23 8.50 -16.92
N ILE A 41 1.56 7.57 -16.01
CA ILE A 41 0.61 6.56 -15.53
C ILE A 41 -0.63 7.23 -14.95
N CYS A 42 -0.45 8.19 -14.06
CA CYS A 42 -1.57 8.91 -13.45
C CYS A 42 -2.41 9.65 -14.50
N ALA A 43 -1.79 10.30 -15.48
CA ALA A 43 -2.49 11.00 -16.55
C ALA A 43 -3.30 10.05 -17.44
N ASP A 44 -2.71 8.92 -17.83
CA ASP A 44 -3.37 7.92 -18.67
C ASP A 44 -4.60 7.31 -17.96
N PHE A 45 -4.46 6.89 -16.70
CA PHE A 45 -5.60 6.40 -15.92
C PHE A 45 -6.64 7.50 -15.64
N ALA A 46 -6.22 8.74 -15.41
CA ALA A 46 -7.13 9.87 -15.23
C ALA A 46 -7.91 10.20 -16.50
N SER A 47 -7.41 9.86 -17.68
CA SER A 47 -8.09 10.07 -18.96
C SER A 47 -9.26 9.11 -19.20
N ILE A 48 -9.37 8.02 -18.45
CA ILE A 48 -10.46 7.06 -18.59
C ILE A 48 -11.78 7.73 -18.14
N PRO A 49 -12.79 7.85 -19.03
CA PRO A 49 -14.08 8.40 -18.65
C PRO A 49 -14.76 7.52 -17.61
N ILE A 50 -15.27 8.15 -16.56
CA ILE A 50 -16.04 7.46 -15.50
C ILE A 50 -17.43 8.07 -15.38
N GLN A 51 -18.36 7.24 -14.87
CA GLN A 51 -19.73 7.62 -14.57
C GLN A 51 -20.24 6.88 -13.33
N GLY A 52 -21.40 7.27 -12.85
CA GLY A 52 -22.06 6.65 -11.71
C GLY A 52 -21.82 7.37 -10.40
N GLU A 53 -22.61 7.00 -9.40
CA GLU A 53 -22.51 7.54 -8.04
C GLU A 53 -21.38 6.86 -7.26
N PRO A 54 -20.80 7.56 -6.27
CA PRO A 54 -19.79 6.96 -5.38
C PRO A 54 -20.31 5.69 -4.71
N LYS A 55 -19.51 4.63 -4.78
CA LYS A 55 -19.83 3.35 -4.16
C LYS A 55 -19.35 3.31 -2.70
N ILE A 56 -19.91 2.38 -1.93
CA ILE A 56 -19.41 2.07 -0.59
C ILE A 56 -17.98 1.56 -0.74
N ARG A 57 -17.08 2.15 0.03
CA ARG A 57 -15.65 1.74 0.04
C ARG A 57 -15.41 0.67 1.08
N VAL A 58 -14.66 -0.35 0.69
CA VAL A 58 -14.26 -1.47 1.55
C VAL A 58 -12.74 -1.61 1.51
N GLY A 59 -12.10 -1.35 2.65
CA GLY A 59 -10.66 -1.54 2.81
C GLY A 59 -10.31 -3.04 2.86
N VAL A 60 -9.23 -3.43 2.19
CA VAL A 60 -8.70 -4.80 2.26
C VAL A 60 -7.32 -4.75 2.86
N VAL A 61 -7.18 -5.25 4.08
CA VAL A 61 -5.91 -5.37 4.80
C VAL A 61 -5.64 -6.83 5.12
N GLY A 62 -4.46 -7.15 5.62
CA GLY A 62 -4.17 -8.52 6.05
C GLY A 62 -2.75 -8.97 5.72
N GLU A 63 -2.55 -10.29 5.73
CA GLU A 63 -1.28 -10.90 5.40
C GLU A 63 -0.92 -10.62 3.94
N ILE A 64 0.33 -10.27 3.69
CA ILE A 64 0.78 -9.69 2.42
C ILE A 64 0.47 -10.55 1.19
N TYR A 65 0.68 -11.88 1.28
CA TYR A 65 0.36 -12.77 0.17
C TYR A 65 -1.16 -12.87 -0.05
N VAL A 66 -1.91 -13.10 1.02
CA VAL A 66 -3.36 -13.24 0.95
C VAL A 66 -4.02 -11.92 0.51
N LYS A 67 -3.49 -10.77 0.93
CA LYS A 67 -4.01 -9.47 0.52
C LYS A 67 -3.92 -9.25 -1.00
N PHE A 68 -2.81 -9.62 -1.62
CA PHE A 68 -2.54 -9.31 -3.03
C PHE A 68 -2.69 -10.48 -4.01
N ALA A 69 -2.70 -11.73 -3.55
CA ALA A 69 -2.74 -12.89 -4.44
C ALA A 69 -4.17 -13.41 -4.64
N PRO A 70 -4.74 -13.30 -5.85
CA PRO A 70 -6.09 -13.79 -6.13
C PRO A 70 -6.29 -15.26 -5.78
N LEU A 71 -5.25 -16.09 -5.95
CA LEU A 71 -5.28 -17.50 -5.54
C LEU A 71 -5.41 -17.65 -4.01
N GLY A 72 -4.78 -16.75 -3.24
CA GLY A 72 -4.79 -16.80 -1.77
C GLY A 72 -6.10 -16.29 -1.15
N ASN A 73 -6.81 -15.41 -1.85
CA ASN A 73 -8.01 -14.73 -1.34
C ASN A 73 -9.30 -15.01 -2.14
N ASN A 74 -9.29 -16.01 -3.04
CA ASN A 74 -10.43 -16.35 -3.88
C ASN A 74 -10.96 -15.18 -4.72
N ASN A 75 -10.07 -14.38 -5.32
CA ASN A 75 -10.42 -13.22 -6.13
C ASN A 75 -11.27 -12.18 -5.36
N LEU A 76 -10.91 -11.89 -4.12
CA LEU A 76 -11.67 -11.02 -3.21
C LEU A 76 -12.02 -9.65 -3.84
N GLU A 77 -11.08 -9.01 -4.54
CA GLU A 77 -11.35 -7.73 -5.19
C GLU A 77 -12.44 -7.84 -6.25
N GLN A 78 -12.42 -8.89 -7.07
CA GLN A 78 -13.46 -9.14 -8.08
C GLN A 78 -14.80 -9.44 -7.43
N PHE A 79 -14.80 -10.19 -6.33
CA PHE A 79 -16.00 -10.45 -5.54
C PHE A 79 -16.58 -9.13 -5.00
N LEU A 80 -15.78 -8.27 -4.38
CA LEU A 80 -16.23 -6.98 -3.86
C LEU A 80 -16.79 -6.09 -4.98
N LEU A 81 -16.12 -6.05 -6.14
CA LEU A 81 -16.61 -5.32 -7.31
C LEU A 81 -17.96 -5.86 -7.79
N SER A 82 -18.16 -7.19 -7.79
CA SER A 82 -19.44 -7.82 -8.18
C SER A 82 -20.59 -7.49 -7.22
N GLU A 83 -20.27 -7.26 -5.94
CA GLU A 83 -21.23 -6.80 -4.92
C GLU A 83 -21.49 -5.28 -4.99
N GLY A 84 -20.91 -4.59 -5.97
CA GLY A 84 -21.16 -3.17 -6.23
C GLY A 84 -20.42 -2.22 -5.27
N VAL A 85 -19.40 -2.67 -4.57
CA VAL A 85 -18.56 -1.84 -3.69
C VAL A 85 -17.23 -1.49 -4.34
N GLU A 86 -16.53 -0.49 -3.80
CA GLU A 86 -15.19 -0.07 -4.23
C GLU A 86 -14.14 -0.64 -3.28
N PRO A 87 -13.35 -1.65 -3.70
CA PRO A 87 -12.25 -2.14 -2.87
C PRO A 87 -11.12 -1.11 -2.79
N VAL A 88 -10.58 -0.93 -1.59
CA VAL A 88 -9.44 -0.05 -1.31
C VAL A 88 -8.33 -0.89 -0.69
N VAL A 89 -7.28 -1.14 -1.45
CA VAL A 89 -6.16 -1.99 -1.02
C VAL A 89 -4.94 -1.10 -0.79
N PRO A 90 -4.43 -0.98 0.45
CA PRO A 90 -3.19 -0.27 0.73
C PRO A 90 -2.01 -0.81 -0.08
N GLY A 91 -1.13 0.09 -0.51
CA GLY A 91 -0.03 -0.25 -1.42
C GLY A 91 1.09 -1.08 -0.78
N LEU A 92 1.85 -1.77 -1.63
CA LEU A 92 2.98 -2.63 -1.20
C LEU A 92 4.18 -1.82 -0.69
N THR A 93 4.29 -0.55 -1.04
CA THR A 93 5.46 0.28 -0.72
C THR A 93 5.67 0.43 0.79
N ASP A 94 4.58 0.60 1.55
CA ASP A 94 4.65 0.74 3.01
C ASP A 94 5.15 -0.54 3.69
N PHE A 95 4.77 -1.69 3.17
CA PHE A 95 5.32 -2.97 3.65
C PHE A 95 6.83 -3.08 3.40
N ILE A 96 7.32 -2.64 2.26
CA ILE A 96 8.77 -2.64 1.95
C ILE A 96 9.51 -1.72 2.92
N ILE A 97 9.00 -0.49 3.13
CA ILE A 97 9.59 0.47 4.06
C ILE A 97 9.55 -0.09 5.49
N PHE A 98 8.43 -0.69 5.90
CA PHE A 98 8.27 -1.34 7.19
C PHE A 98 9.33 -2.43 7.44
N LYS A 99 9.63 -3.27 6.44
CA LYS A 99 10.68 -4.29 6.57
C LYS A 99 12.08 -3.70 6.77
N ILE A 100 12.36 -2.56 6.14
CA ILE A 100 13.62 -1.84 6.34
C ILE A 100 13.62 -1.15 7.72
N TYR A 101 12.52 -0.50 8.08
CA TYR A 101 12.32 0.13 9.38
C TYR A 101 12.55 -0.85 10.54
N ASN A 102 12.05 -2.08 10.44
CA ASN A 102 12.24 -3.12 11.43
C ASN A 102 13.74 -3.42 11.71
N ARG A 103 14.62 -3.25 10.70
CA ARG A 103 16.07 -3.39 10.90
C ARG A 103 16.68 -2.24 11.70
N VAL A 104 16.08 -1.06 11.60
CA VAL A 104 16.45 0.10 12.42
C VAL A 104 15.94 -0.10 13.84
N ALA A 105 14.67 -0.45 14.00
CA ALA A 105 14.04 -0.71 15.29
C ALA A 105 14.72 -1.87 16.07
N ASP A 106 15.20 -2.90 15.38
CA ASP A 106 15.98 -3.99 16.00
C ASP A 106 17.20 -3.47 16.76
N VAL A 107 17.92 -2.52 16.17
CA VAL A 107 19.10 -1.96 16.82
C VAL A 107 18.73 -1.09 18.01
N ASP A 108 17.58 -0.42 17.95
CA ASP A 108 17.10 0.43 19.06
C ASP A 108 16.55 -0.41 20.22
N LEU A 109 15.82 -1.49 19.92
CA LEU A 109 15.18 -2.34 20.92
C LEU A 109 16.13 -3.37 21.55
N TYR A 110 17.04 -3.93 20.75
CA TYR A 110 17.84 -5.10 21.15
C TYR A 110 19.35 -4.86 21.07
N GLY A 111 19.77 -3.67 20.65
CA GLY A 111 21.17 -3.35 20.41
C GLY A 111 21.69 -3.85 19.06
N GLY A 112 22.86 -3.43 18.68
CA GLY A 112 23.49 -3.85 17.43
C GLY A 112 24.49 -2.85 16.86
N LYS A 113 24.96 -3.13 15.65
CA LYS A 113 25.96 -2.27 14.98
C LYS A 113 25.31 -1.00 14.44
N TRP A 114 25.75 0.15 14.91
CA TRP A 114 25.28 1.46 14.44
C TRP A 114 25.45 1.67 12.93
N ILE A 115 26.49 1.10 12.32
CA ILE A 115 26.73 1.16 10.86
C ILE A 115 25.56 0.52 10.09
N LYS A 116 25.09 -0.65 10.56
CA LYS A 116 23.90 -1.31 9.97
C LYS A 116 22.67 -0.41 10.05
N LYS A 117 22.46 0.20 11.21
CA LYS A 117 21.34 1.14 11.41
C LYS A 117 21.43 2.34 10.47
N ALA A 118 22.61 2.95 10.33
CA ALA A 118 22.83 4.09 9.44
C ALA A 118 22.58 3.72 7.97
N ALA A 119 23.10 2.56 7.52
CA ALA A 119 22.86 2.08 6.16
C ALA A 119 21.38 1.81 5.89
N CYS A 120 20.67 1.16 6.81
CA CYS A 120 19.22 0.93 6.69
C CYS A 120 18.43 2.24 6.66
N ARG A 121 18.81 3.23 7.49
CA ARG A 121 18.17 4.57 7.45
C ARG A 121 18.39 5.28 6.13
N ALA A 122 19.59 5.25 5.58
CA ALA A 122 19.89 5.86 4.29
C ALA A 122 19.06 5.20 3.16
N PHE A 123 18.98 3.87 3.15
CA PHE A 123 18.18 3.13 2.18
C PHE A 123 16.68 3.41 2.35
N MET A 124 16.17 3.41 3.59
CA MET A 124 14.79 3.76 3.90
C MET A 124 14.45 5.17 3.39
N SER A 125 15.30 6.16 3.65
CA SER A 125 15.13 7.54 3.19
C SER A 125 15.03 7.63 1.66
N TYR A 126 15.82 6.82 0.94
CA TYR A 126 15.74 6.75 -0.51
C TYR A 126 14.38 6.20 -0.97
N ILE A 127 13.92 5.09 -0.41
CA ILE A 127 12.60 4.50 -0.76
C ILE A 127 11.45 5.45 -0.39
N GLN A 128 11.50 6.06 0.80
CA GLN A 128 10.51 7.08 1.19
C GLN A 128 10.50 8.29 0.24
N SER A 129 11.66 8.66 -0.31
CA SER A 129 11.70 9.73 -1.30
C SER A 129 11.03 9.33 -2.63
N CYS A 130 11.14 8.05 -3.03
CA CYS A 130 10.41 7.51 -4.17
C CYS A 130 8.90 7.43 -3.88
N GLN A 131 8.51 7.02 -2.67
CA GLN A 131 7.10 7.03 -2.23
C GLN A 131 6.50 8.44 -2.34
N LYS A 132 7.21 9.46 -1.88
CA LYS A 132 6.78 10.86 -2.01
C LYS A 132 6.60 11.29 -3.46
N ASP A 133 7.48 10.85 -4.36
CA ASP A 133 7.35 11.12 -5.79
C ASP A 133 6.05 10.50 -6.36
N MET A 134 5.69 9.28 -5.95
CA MET A 134 4.43 8.61 -6.33
C MET A 134 3.21 9.35 -5.77
N ILE A 135 3.21 9.69 -4.47
CA ILE A 135 2.14 10.45 -3.81
C ILE A 135 1.91 11.77 -4.55
N GLN A 136 2.96 12.52 -4.83
CA GLN A 136 2.87 13.79 -5.55
C GLN A 136 2.32 13.63 -6.97
N ALA A 137 2.61 12.52 -7.67
CA ALA A 137 2.02 12.27 -8.99
C ALA A 137 0.50 12.04 -8.90
N LEU A 138 0.04 11.28 -7.89
CA LEU A 138 -1.39 11.10 -7.61
C LEU A 138 -2.07 12.43 -7.29
N GLU A 139 -1.48 13.25 -6.41
CA GLU A 139 -2.00 14.57 -6.04
C GLU A 139 -2.09 15.51 -7.25
N ARG A 140 -1.02 15.57 -8.09
CA ARG A 140 -1.02 16.39 -9.31
C ARG A 140 -2.08 15.98 -10.32
N SER A 141 -2.47 14.70 -10.33
CA SER A 141 -3.53 14.23 -11.23
C SER A 141 -4.89 14.86 -10.93
N GLY A 142 -5.11 15.32 -9.67
CA GLY A 142 -6.38 15.89 -9.21
C GLY A 142 -7.55 14.91 -9.20
N ARG A 143 -7.31 13.63 -9.52
CA ARG A 143 -8.35 12.61 -9.65
C ARG A 143 -8.28 11.49 -8.62
N PHE A 144 -7.07 11.11 -8.25
CA PHE A 144 -6.84 9.99 -7.34
C PHE A 144 -6.59 10.49 -5.92
N ARG A 145 -7.06 9.73 -4.94
CA ARG A 145 -6.69 9.96 -3.54
C ARG A 145 -5.28 9.40 -3.33
N ALA A 146 -4.38 10.24 -2.89
CA ALA A 146 -3.05 9.80 -2.49
C ALA A 146 -3.12 9.15 -1.10
N PRO A 147 -2.38 8.05 -0.85
CA PRO A 147 -2.20 7.51 0.50
C PRO A 147 -1.33 8.44 1.33
N GLY A 148 -1.35 8.25 2.65
CA GLY A 148 -0.39 8.88 3.56
C GLY A 148 1.04 8.39 3.33
N THR A 149 1.99 9.06 3.97
CA THR A 149 3.39 8.59 3.98
C THR A 149 3.56 7.49 5.04
N PHE A 150 4.61 6.68 4.91
CA PHE A 150 4.97 5.71 5.95
C PHE A 150 5.15 6.34 7.34
N ASP A 151 5.69 7.58 7.40
CA ASP A 151 5.86 8.30 8.66
C ASP A 151 4.50 8.68 9.29
N ASP A 152 3.48 8.93 8.47
CA ASP A 152 2.13 9.22 8.96
C ASP A 152 1.46 7.94 9.49
N LEU A 153 1.59 6.81 8.77
CA LEU A 153 1.16 5.50 9.26
C LEU A 153 1.81 5.15 10.61
N HIS A 154 3.13 5.38 10.72
CA HIS A 154 3.85 5.11 11.97
C HIS A 154 3.37 6.01 13.13
N LYS A 155 2.99 7.26 12.87
CA LYS A 155 2.38 8.13 13.89
C LYS A 155 1.00 7.64 14.33
N LEU A 156 0.17 7.18 13.38
CA LEU A 156 -1.18 6.69 13.67
C LEU A 156 -1.20 5.51 14.63
N ILE A 157 -0.18 4.64 14.58
CA ILE A 157 -0.13 3.46 15.46
C ILE A 157 0.25 3.77 16.91
N HIS A 158 0.80 4.95 17.17
CA HIS A 158 1.20 5.33 18.53
C HIS A 158 0.00 5.34 19.49
N GLY A 159 0.14 4.66 20.62
CA GLY A 159 -0.94 4.48 21.59
C GLY A 159 -1.76 3.21 21.41
N TYR A 160 -1.65 2.53 20.25
CA TYR A 160 -2.31 1.25 19.98
C TYR A 160 -1.33 0.08 20.09
N LEU A 161 -0.26 0.11 19.33
CA LEU A 161 0.78 -0.92 19.32
C LEU A 161 2.17 -0.30 19.34
N GLY A 162 3.12 -1.00 19.93
CA GLY A 162 4.52 -0.59 19.93
C GLY A 162 5.31 -1.24 18.80
N ASP A 163 6.48 -0.67 18.50
CA ASP A 163 7.42 -1.11 17.45
C ASP A 163 7.92 -2.55 17.62
N GLY A 164 7.78 -3.12 18.84
CA GLY A 164 8.07 -4.52 19.11
C GLY A 164 7.17 -5.51 18.39
N ASN A 165 5.95 -5.10 18.00
CA ASN A 165 5.01 -5.89 17.20
C ASN A 165 5.35 -5.85 15.72
N LYS A 166 6.51 -6.36 15.32
CA LYS A 166 7.10 -6.20 13.98
C LYS A 166 7.21 -7.49 13.16
N MET A 167 6.78 -8.62 13.70
CA MET A 167 6.80 -9.89 12.98
C MET A 167 5.69 -9.92 11.92
N GLY A 168 6.00 -10.49 10.74
CA GLY A 168 5.08 -10.45 9.61
C GLY A 168 4.76 -9.02 9.20
N GLU A 169 3.50 -8.66 9.14
CA GLU A 169 2.98 -7.30 8.94
C GLU A 169 2.99 -6.49 10.24
N GLY A 170 2.91 -7.17 11.37
CA GLY A 170 3.01 -6.57 12.70
C GLY A 170 2.09 -5.37 12.89
N TRP A 171 2.63 -4.27 13.45
CA TRP A 171 1.87 -3.04 13.69
C TRP A 171 1.40 -2.34 12.41
N LEU A 172 2.03 -2.61 11.25
CA LEU A 172 1.62 -1.99 9.98
C LEU A 172 0.17 -2.33 9.63
N LEU A 173 -0.26 -3.56 9.94
CA LEU A 173 -1.63 -4.01 9.70
C LEU A 173 -2.67 -3.11 10.37
N THR A 174 -2.46 -2.79 11.65
CA THR A 174 -3.34 -1.90 12.40
C THR A 174 -3.21 -0.44 11.92
N ALA A 175 -2.01 -0.01 11.54
CA ALA A 175 -1.79 1.33 10.99
C ALA A 175 -2.54 1.52 9.64
N GLU A 176 -2.53 0.52 8.75
CA GLU A 176 -3.33 0.52 7.52
C GLU A 176 -4.85 0.63 7.81
N MET A 177 -5.35 -0.08 8.82
CA MET A 177 -6.75 0.06 9.24
C MET A 177 -7.08 1.47 9.71
N LEU A 178 -6.22 2.05 10.56
CA LEU A 178 -6.40 3.41 11.06
C LEU A 178 -6.37 4.44 9.92
N GLU A 179 -5.47 4.30 8.98
CA GLU A 179 -5.42 5.17 7.80
C GLU A 179 -6.70 5.07 6.97
N LEU A 180 -7.19 3.86 6.71
CA LEU A 180 -8.44 3.63 5.98
C LEU A 180 -9.63 4.32 6.67
N ILE A 181 -9.74 4.19 7.99
CA ILE A 181 -10.78 4.83 8.77
C ILE A 181 -10.66 6.37 8.68
N HIS A 182 -9.47 6.92 8.90
CA HIS A 182 -9.23 8.37 8.81
C HIS A 182 -9.51 8.95 7.42
N THR A 183 -9.32 8.14 6.37
CA THR A 183 -9.61 8.54 4.98
C THR A 183 -11.05 8.24 4.54
N GLY A 184 -11.92 7.85 5.48
CA GLY A 184 -13.35 7.64 5.25
C GLY A 184 -13.71 6.26 4.70
N THR A 185 -12.84 5.26 4.88
CA THR A 185 -13.10 3.85 4.54
C THR A 185 -13.29 3.06 5.83
N GLY A 186 -14.49 3.13 6.42
CA GLY A 186 -14.79 2.49 7.71
C GLY A 186 -15.16 1.01 7.62
N ASN A 187 -15.45 0.48 6.42
CA ASN A 187 -15.69 -0.94 6.22
C ASN A 187 -14.37 -1.61 5.85
N ILE A 188 -13.93 -2.60 6.62
CA ILE A 188 -12.62 -3.23 6.44
C ILE A 188 -12.76 -4.74 6.47
N VAL A 189 -12.19 -5.41 5.47
CA VAL A 189 -11.97 -6.86 5.42
C VAL A 189 -10.51 -7.13 5.73
N CYS A 190 -10.26 -7.91 6.77
CA CYS A 190 -8.93 -8.38 7.11
C CYS A 190 -8.74 -9.82 6.64
N THR A 191 -7.84 -10.03 5.67
CA THR A 191 -7.56 -11.33 5.07
C THR A 191 -6.31 -11.95 5.66
N GLN A 192 -6.39 -13.23 6.06
CA GLN A 192 -5.25 -13.93 6.65
C GLN A 192 -5.33 -15.44 6.43
N PRO A 193 -4.20 -16.14 6.35
CA PRO A 193 -4.21 -17.60 6.41
C PRO A 193 -4.59 -18.09 7.80
N PHE A 194 -5.12 -19.30 7.88
CA PHE A 194 -5.41 -19.92 9.18
C PHE A 194 -4.16 -19.99 10.05
N GLY A 195 -4.28 -19.55 11.31
CA GLY A 195 -3.17 -19.56 12.27
C GLY A 195 -2.09 -18.51 12.07
N CYS A 196 -2.35 -17.45 11.31
CA CYS A 196 -1.39 -16.34 11.13
C CYS A 196 -1.16 -15.61 12.45
N LEU A 197 -0.06 -15.89 13.14
CA LEU A 197 0.26 -15.34 14.46
C LEU A 197 0.31 -13.81 14.48
N PRO A 198 1.00 -13.10 13.56
CA PRO A 198 1.01 -11.65 13.55
C PRO A 198 -0.39 -11.02 13.48
N ASN A 199 -1.28 -11.61 12.69
CA ASN A 199 -2.66 -11.15 12.60
C ASN A 199 -3.45 -11.42 13.89
N HIS A 200 -3.26 -12.57 14.53
CA HIS A 200 -3.88 -12.84 15.81
C HIS A 200 -3.46 -11.83 16.89
N ILE A 201 -2.20 -11.43 16.92
CA ILE A 201 -1.69 -10.48 17.89
C ILE A 201 -2.14 -9.05 17.56
N ALA A 202 -1.91 -8.60 16.31
CA ALA A 202 -2.13 -7.21 15.94
C ALA A 202 -3.61 -6.85 15.73
N VAL A 203 -4.46 -7.79 15.31
CA VAL A 203 -5.88 -7.55 14.99
C VAL A 203 -6.79 -7.98 16.13
N SER A 204 -6.56 -9.15 16.75
CA SER A 204 -7.46 -9.66 17.79
C SER A 204 -7.43 -8.85 19.07
N TYR A 205 -6.32 -8.18 19.38
CA TYR A 205 -6.19 -7.33 20.58
C TYR A 205 -6.48 -5.86 20.32
N THR A 206 -6.53 -5.44 19.07
CA THR A 206 -6.97 -4.10 18.67
C THR A 206 -8.46 -4.12 18.37
N HIS A 207 -9.30 -4.24 19.39
CA HIS A 207 -10.70 -3.86 19.23
C HIS A 207 -10.75 -2.35 19.06
N LEU A 208 -10.70 -1.91 17.81
CA LEU A 208 -10.97 -0.53 17.44
C LEU A 208 -12.49 -0.31 17.56
N THR A 209 -12.98 -0.22 18.76
CA THR A 209 -14.26 0.43 19.04
C THR A 209 -14.02 1.93 18.89
N LEU A 210 -14.32 2.45 17.73
CA LEU A 210 -14.44 3.88 17.47
C LEU A 210 -15.86 4.33 17.79
#